data_8a8c7faedf47fab42aef6356b330d63d
#
_entry.id   8a8c7faedf47fab42aef6356b330d63d
#
_cell.length_a   1.000
_cell.length_b   1.000
_cell.length_c   1.000
_cell.angle_alpha   90.00
_cell.angle_beta   90.00
_cell.angle_gamma   90.00
#
_symmetry.space_group_name_H-M   'P 1'
#
loop_
_entity.id
_entity.type
_entity.pdbx_description
1 polymer ?
#
loop_
_entity_poly.entity_id
_entity_poly.type
_entity_poly.pdbx_seq_one_letter_code
_entity_poly.pdbx_strand_id
1 'polypeptide(L)'
;MGKVVLARVDERLIHGQVMMTLSQRKGVDTIFVVDDTVAADKFMVDLYRSAGGRTGKKTIVMSTERAKYYWDNYEFRDYNTILIARNVDVIHDLVTHGVPMPEINLGGMSKKPESEKMYVGAVNVTESDIKKLKELRDDYGSKDIYFQSTPAAEKEDLDVAIKDFGLN
;
A
#
# COMPACT_ATOMS: atom_id res chain seq x y z
N MET A 1 17.75 -0.18 -10.74
CA MET A 1 16.87 -0.82 -9.77
C MET A 1 15.75 0.15 -9.38
N GLY A 2 14.52 -0.31 -9.49
CA GLY A 2 13.36 0.48 -9.13
C GLY A 2 13.16 0.58 -7.61
N LYS A 3 12.27 1.46 -7.20
CA LYS A 3 11.97 1.69 -5.78
C LYS A 3 10.47 1.80 -5.56
N VAL A 4 10.00 1.21 -4.47
CA VAL A 4 8.69 1.56 -3.91
C VAL A 4 8.92 2.74 -2.97
N VAL A 5 8.61 3.93 -3.46
CA VAL A 5 8.78 5.18 -2.70
C VAL A 5 7.81 5.24 -1.53
N LEU A 6 6.58 4.77 -1.78
CA LEU A 6 5.52 4.68 -0.78
C LEU A 6 4.64 3.48 -1.11
N ALA A 7 4.38 2.64 -0.14
CA ALA A 7 3.34 1.62 -0.23
C ALA A 7 2.11 2.13 0.52
N ARG A 8 0.94 2.06 -0.11
CA ARG A 8 -0.32 2.50 0.52
C ARG A 8 -1.34 1.37 0.52
N VAL A 9 -1.93 1.12 1.66
CA VAL A 9 -3.06 0.20 1.81
C VAL A 9 -4.34 1.04 1.81
N ASP A 10 -5.19 0.82 0.81
CA ASP A 10 -6.46 1.49 0.69
C ASP A 10 -7.42 0.64 -0.13
N GLU A 11 -8.55 0.23 0.46
CA GLU A 11 -9.53 -0.64 -0.21
C GLU A 11 -10.11 -0.04 -1.48
N ARG A 12 -10.09 1.28 -1.61
CA ARG A 12 -10.60 1.99 -2.79
C ARG A 12 -9.57 2.06 -3.91
N LEU A 13 -8.31 1.65 -3.64
CA LEU A 13 -7.17 1.73 -4.56
C LEU A 13 -6.94 3.16 -5.05
N ILE A 14 -7.01 3.44 -6.35
CA ILE A 14 -6.88 4.81 -6.87
C ILE A 14 -8.23 5.52 -6.79
N HIS A 15 -8.31 6.59 -6.02
CA HIS A 15 -9.53 7.37 -5.89
C HIS A 15 -9.24 8.85 -5.59
N GLY A 16 -10.09 9.74 -6.11
CA GLY A 16 -10.17 11.14 -5.77
C GLY A 16 -8.85 11.92 -5.72
N GLN A 17 -8.86 12.95 -4.92
CA GLN A 17 -7.72 13.87 -4.76
C GLN A 17 -6.55 13.26 -3.98
N VAL A 18 -6.77 12.20 -3.22
CA VAL A 18 -5.73 11.55 -2.43
C VAL A 18 -4.59 11.10 -3.33
N MET A 19 -4.92 10.35 -4.40
CA MET A 19 -3.90 9.86 -5.33
C MET A 19 -3.25 11.01 -6.10
N MET A 20 -4.02 12.03 -6.46
CA MET A 20 -3.48 13.20 -7.13
C MET A 20 -2.38 13.85 -6.28
N THR A 21 -2.63 14.03 -4.98
CA THR A 21 -1.65 14.61 -4.05
C THR A 21 -0.45 13.69 -3.84
N LEU A 22 -0.68 12.40 -3.58
CA LEU A 22 0.40 11.44 -3.33
C LEU A 22 1.31 11.26 -4.54
N SER A 23 0.74 11.26 -5.75
CA SER A 23 1.50 11.06 -6.99
C SER A 23 2.44 12.23 -7.31
N GLN A 24 2.21 13.40 -6.73
CA GLN A 24 3.09 14.55 -6.88
C GLN A 24 4.29 14.52 -5.92
N ARG A 25 4.38 13.50 -5.07
CA ARG A 25 5.50 13.31 -4.17
C ARG A 25 6.81 13.24 -4.97
N LYS A 26 7.85 13.92 -4.45
CA LYS A 26 9.14 14.02 -5.13
C LYS A 26 9.72 12.63 -5.44
N GLY A 27 10.12 12.45 -6.67
CA GLY A 27 10.76 11.22 -7.13
C GLY A 27 9.79 10.16 -7.66
N VAL A 28 8.48 10.36 -7.53
CA VAL A 28 7.48 9.40 -8.04
C VAL A 28 7.27 9.61 -9.54
N ASP A 29 7.38 8.54 -10.31
CA ASP A 29 7.13 8.56 -11.75
C ASP A 29 6.05 7.56 -12.18
N THR A 30 5.65 6.63 -11.30
CA THR A 30 4.78 5.51 -11.63
C THR A 30 3.84 5.21 -10.48
N ILE A 31 2.70 4.60 -10.80
CA ILE A 31 1.76 4.04 -9.84
C ILE A 31 1.59 2.56 -10.15
N PHE A 32 1.83 1.69 -9.17
CA PHE A 32 1.54 0.26 -9.27
C PHE A 32 0.28 -0.04 -8.47
N VAL A 33 -0.70 -0.66 -9.11
CA VAL A 33 -1.87 -1.21 -8.43
C VAL A 33 -1.70 -2.72 -8.39
N VAL A 34 -1.56 -3.28 -7.20
CA VAL A 34 -1.38 -4.72 -7.03
C VAL A 34 -2.62 -5.31 -6.38
N ASP A 35 -3.44 -5.97 -7.18
CA ASP A 35 -4.69 -6.58 -6.74
C ASP A 35 -5.11 -7.69 -7.70
N ASP A 36 -5.26 -8.90 -7.18
CA ASP A 36 -5.54 -10.09 -8.01
C ASP A 36 -6.89 -10.00 -8.71
N THR A 37 -7.91 -9.52 -8.02
CA THR A 37 -9.27 -9.39 -8.57
C THR A 37 -9.30 -8.36 -9.70
N VAL A 38 -8.70 -7.20 -9.48
CA VAL A 38 -8.64 -6.14 -10.50
C VAL A 38 -7.81 -6.59 -11.70
N ALA A 39 -6.66 -7.21 -11.46
CA ALA A 39 -5.77 -7.66 -12.54
C ALA A 39 -6.41 -8.73 -13.44
N ALA A 40 -7.36 -9.50 -12.91
CA ALA A 40 -8.07 -10.54 -13.67
C ALA A 40 -9.23 -10.01 -14.52
N ASP A 41 -9.59 -8.73 -14.39
CA ASP A 41 -10.72 -8.11 -15.06
C ASP A 41 -10.25 -6.95 -15.93
N LYS A 42 -10.28 -7.14 -17.25
CA LYS A 42 -9.78 -6.13 -18.20
C LYS A 42 -10.48 -4.78 -18.05
N PHE A 43 -11.80 -4.77 -17.81
CA PHE A 43 -12.55 -3.53 -17.60
C PHE A 43 -12.01 -2.77 -16.39
N MET A 44 -11.76 -3.48 -15.29
CA MET A 44 -11.20 -2.87 -14.06
C MET A 44 -9.77 -2.39 -14.27
N VAL A 45 -8.95 -3.15 -14.99
CA VAL A 45 -7.59 -2.72 -15.35
C VAL A 45 -7.63 -1.40 -16.10
N ASP A 46 -8.47 -1.31 -17.14
CA ASP A 46 -8.60 -0.09 -17.95
C ASP A 46 -9.11 1.08 -17.11
N LEU A 47 -10.06 0.83 -16.21
CA LEU A 47 -10.61 1.84 -15.30
C LEU A 47 -9.52 2.43 -14.39
N TYR A 48 -8.74 1.58 -13.74
CA TYR A 48 -7.67 2.07 -12.84
C TYR A 48 -6.50 2.69 -13.59
N ARG A 49 -6.16 2.19 -14.77
CA ARG A 49 -5.14 2.83 -15.62
C ARG A 49 -5.58 4.22 -16.05
N SER A 50 -6.84 4.39 -16.39
CA SER A 50 -7.41 5.70 -16.73
C SER A 50 -7.42 6.64 -15.52
N ALA A 51 -7.85 6.14 -14.36
CA ALA A 51 -7.87 6.93 -13.12
C ALA A 51 -6.45 7.37 -12.73
N GLY A 52 -5.48 6.47 -12.79
CA GLY A 52 -4.09 6.78 -12.51
C GLY A 52 -3.49 7.73 -13.52
N GLY A 53 -3.86 7.61 -14.79
CA GLY A 53 -3.40 8.48 -15.87
C GLY A 53 -3.76 9.96 -15.67
N ARG A 54 -4.83 10.24 -14.92
CA ARG A 54 -5.21 11.62 -14.57
C ARG A 54 -4.17 12.31 -13.69
N THR A 55 -3.33 11.56 -13.03
CA THR A 55 -2.22 12.10 -12.21
C THR A 55 -1.03 12.53 -13.06
N GLY A 56 -1.01 12.19 -14.34
CA GLY A 56 0.14 12.38 -15.22
C GLY A 56 1.21 11.30 -15.08
N LYS A 57 1.00 10.29 -14.25
CA LYS A 57 1.95 9.21 -14.01
C LYS A 57 1.51 7.92 -14.73
N LYS A 58 2.49 7.13 -15.18
CA LYS A 58 2.22 5.83 -15.76
C LYS A 58 1.63 4.91 -14.68
N THR A 59 0.55 4.23 -15.01
CA THR A 59 -0.12 3.31 -14.07
C THR A 59 -0.04 1.89 -14.60
N ILE A 60 0.45 0.97 -13.77
CA ILE A 60 0.57 -0.45 -14.09
C ILE A 60 -0.27 -1.22 -13.07
N VAL A 61 -1.20 -2.03 -13.59
CA VAL A 61 -2.06 -2.90 -12.77
C VAL A 61 -1.55 -4.33 -12.92
N MET A 62 -1.34 -5.01 -11.81
CA MET A 62 -0.81 -6.37 -11.83
C MET A 62 -1.32 -7.20 -10.65
N SER A 63 -1.29 -8.52 -10.81
CA SER A 63 -1.54 -9.46 -9.72
C SER A 63 -0.34 -9.49 -8.76
N THR A 64 -0.55 -10.04 -7.57
CA THR A 64 0.55 -10.24 -6.60
C THR A 64 1.65 -11.12 -7.21
N GLU A 65 1.29 -12.20 -7.88
CA GLU A 65 2.27 -13.08 -8.53
C GLU A 65 3.05 -12.37 -9.64
N ARG A 66 2.37 -11.52 -10.41
CA ARG A 66 3.05 -10.74 -11.45
C ARG A 66 4.00 -9.72 -10.86
N ALA A 67 3.63 -9.10 -9.73
CA ALA A 67 4.51 -8.16 -9.04
C ALA A 67 5.78 -8.85 -8.52
N LYS A 68 5.64 -10.05 -7.95
CA LYS A 68 6.78 -10.86 -7.52
C LYS A 68 7.69 -11.21 -8.69
N TYR A 69 7.12 -11.68 -9.80
CA TYR A 69 7.87 -12.01 -11.01
C TYR A 69 8.60 -10.77 -11.54
N TYR A 70 7.94 -9.62 -11.56
CA TYR A 70 8.51 -8.38 -12.04
C TYR A 70 9.69 -7.93 -11.19
N TRP A 71 9.56 -8.10 -9.86
CA TRP A 71 10.67 -7.82 -8.96
C TRP A 71 11.83 -8.80 -9.16
N ASP A 72 11.56 -10.09 -9.17
CA ASP A 72 12.59 -11.12 -9.26
C ASP A 72 13.42 -11.04 -10.56
N ASN A 73 12.79 -10.65 -11.65
CA ASN A 73 13.44 -10.66 -12.96
C ASN A 73 13.93 -9.29 -13.42
N TYR A 74 13.34 -8.20 -12.92
CA TYR A 74 13.64 -6.86 -13.42
C TYR A 74 13.82 -5.83 -12.30
N GLU A 75 13.66 -6.18 -11.04
CA GLU A 75 13.72 -5.27 -9.88
C GLU A 75 12.94 -3.98 -10.13
N PHE A 76 11.74 -4.09 -10.72
CA PHE A 76 10.88 -2.96 -11.12
C PHE A 76 11.58 -1.96 -12.07
N ARG A 77 12.60 -2.43 -12.81
CA ARG A 77 13.37 -1.60 -13.76
C ARG A 77 13.96 -0.37 -13.06
N ASP A 78 13.64 0.82 -13.57
CA ASP A 78 14.05 2.11 -13.00
C ASP A 78 12.87 2.94 -12.48
N TYR A 79 11.72 2.29 -12.29
CA TYR A 79 10.53 2.97 -11.79
C TYR A 79 10.66 3.37 -10.33
N ASN A 80 10.19 4.57 -10.01
CA ASN A 80 10.02 5.05 -8.65
C ASN A 80 8.52 5.14 -8.39
N THR A 81 7.97 4.12 -7.75
CA THR A 81 6.54 3.91 -7.73
C THR A 81 5.90 4.17 -6.37
N ILE A 82 4.65 4.63 -6.42
CA ILE A 82 3.71 4.42 -5.32
C ILE A 82 3.03 3.09 -5.60
N LEU A 83 3.14 2.14 -4.68
CA LEU A 83 2.48 0.85 -4.80
C LEU A 83 1.25 0.84 -3.91
N ILE A 84 0.11 0.54 -4.51
CA ILE A 84 -1.18 0.53 -3.82
C ILE A 84 -1.74 -0.88 -3.81
N ALA A 85 -2.15 -1.30 -2.62
CA ALA A 85 -2.82 -2.57 -2.42
C ALA A 85 -4.07 -2.37 -1.56
N ARG A 86 -5.00 -3.32 -1.64
CA ARG A 86 -6.29 -3.23 -0.96
C ARG A 86 -6.21 -3.58 0.51
N ASN A 87 -5.23 -4.39 0.91
CA ASN A 87 -5.13 -4.89 2.29
C ASN A 87 -3.67 -5.11 2.71
N VAL A 88 -3.49 -5.36 4.00
CA VAL A 88 -2.18 -5.61 4.60
C VAL A 88 -1.54 -6.90 4.07
N ASP A 89 -2.34 -7.93 3.78
CA ASP A 89 -1.83 -9.24 3.34
C ASP A 89 -1.01 -9.14 2.06
N VAL A 90 -1.45 -8.35 1.09
CA VAL A 90 -0.72 -8.15 -0.18
C VAL A 90 0.63 -7.47 0.09
N ILE A 91 0.65 -6.44 0.90
CA ILE A 91 1.89 -5.73 1.25
C ILE A 91 2.85 -6.68 2.00
N HIS A 92 2.33 -7.41 2.98
CA HIS A 92 3.12 -8.38 3.74
C HIS A 92 3.72 -9.45 2.84
N ASP A 93 2.93 -9.99 1.92
CA ASP A 93 3.39 -11.00 0.97
C ASP A 93 4.52 -10.48 0.07
N LEU A 94 4.40 -9.28 -0.45
CA LEU A 94 5.43 -8.67 -1.30
C LEU A 94 6.72 -8.36 -0.53
N VAL A 95 6.60 -7.79 0.65
CA VAL A 95 7.79 -7.43 1.44
C VAL A 95 8.53 -8.68 1.93
N THR A 96 7.81 -9.69 2.42
CA THR A 96 8.43 -10.94 2.86
C THR A 96 9.01 -11.74 1.70
N HIS A 97 8.51 -11.52 0.49
CA HIS A 97 9.10 -12.07 -0.74
C HIS A 97 10.44 -11.40 -1.10
N GLY A 98 10.68 -10.19 -0.63
CA GLY A 98 11.93 -9.48 -0.87
C GLY A 98 11.80 -8.11 -1.52
N VAL A 99 10.58 -7.61 -1.73
CA VAL A 99 10.37 -6.26 -2.28
C VAL A 99 10.52 -5.22 -1.16
N PRO A 100 11.55 -4.35 -1.20
CA PRO A 100 11.72 -3.34 -0.15
C PRO A 100 10.61 -2.28 -0.18
N MET A 101 10.00 -2.04 0.96
CA MET A 101 9.00 -0.97 1.13
C MET A 101 9.29 -0.24 2.44
N PRO A 102 10.19 0.76 2.42
CA PRO A 102 10.61 1.45 3.65
C PRO A 102 9.51 2.27 4.31
N GLU A 103 8.55 2.75 3.54
CA GLU A 103 7.43 3.55 4.06
C GLU A 103 6.11 2.91 3.66
N ILE A 104 5.25 2.63 4.65
CA ILE A 104 3.92 2.03 4.45
C ILE A 104 2.86 2.92 5.12
N ASN A 105 1.93 3.40 4.31
CA ASN A 105 0.80 4.20 4.76
C ASN A 105 -0.49 3.39 4.71
N LEU A 106 -1.16 3.26 5.86
CA LEU A 106 -2.50 2.68 5.90
C LEU A 106 -3.51 3.81 5.82
N GLY A 107 -4.25 3.88 4.70
CA GLY A 107 -5.12 5.01 4.39
C GLY A 107 -6.60 4.73 4.49
N GLY A 108 -7.04 3.51 4.18
CA GLY A 108 -8.46 3.19 4.23
C GLY A 108 -8.70 1.69 4.27
N MET A 109 -9.33 1.23 5.34
CA MET A 109 -9.78 -0.15 5.51
C MET A 109 -11.14 -0.13 6.21
N SER A 110 -12.19 -0.56 5.51
CA SER A 110 -13.54 -0.55 6.03
C SER A 110 -13.72 -1.54 7.18
N LYS A 111 -14.71 -1.27 8.02
CA LYS A 111 -15.05 -2.15 9.13
C LYS A 111 -15.62 -3.47 8.61
N LYS A 112 -15.09 -4.58 9.14
CA LYS A 112 -15.56 -5.95 8.89
C LYS A 112 -15.92 -6.59 10.21
N PRO A 113 -16.64 -7.74 10.20
CA PRO A 113 -17.00 -8.42 11.46
C PRO A 113 -15.81 -8.73 12.35
N GLU A 114 -14.65 -9.06 11.78
CA GLU A 114 -13.42 -9.38 12.51
C GLU A 114 -12.61 -8.16 12.95
N SER A 115 -12.97 -6.95 12.53
CA SER A 115 -12.23 -5.74 12.91
C SER A 115 -12.32 -5.49 14.40
N GLU A 116 -11.20 -5.16 15.03
CA GLU A 116 -11.12 -5.00 16.49
C GLU A 116 -10.91 -3.54 16.90
N LYS A 117 -10.16 -2.76 16.15
CA LYS A 117 -9.86 -1.35 16.44
C LYS A 117 -9.84 -0.53 15.17
N MET A 118 -10.04 0.77 15.32
CA MET A 118 -10.02 1.73 14.21
C MET A 118 -9.04 2.87 14.52
N TYR A 119 -8.27 3.25 13.51
CA TYR A 119 -7.31 4.35 13.60
C TYR A 119 -7.65 5.45 12.61
N VAL A 120 -7.40 6.68 13.00
CA VAL A 120 -7.61 7.92 12.24
C VAL A 120 -8.99 8.01 11.57
N GLY A 121 -10.01 7.37 12.17
CA GLY A 121 -11.39 7.38 11.66
C GLY A 121 -11.60 6.64 10.33
N ALA A 122 -10.61 5.91 9.82
CA ALA A 122 -10.66 5.35 8.47
C ALA A 122 -10.07 3.95 8.33
N VAL A 123 -9.25 3.49 9.28
CA VAL A 123 -8.49 2.26 9.14
C VAL A 123 -8.91 1.28 10.23
N ASN A 124 -9.72 0.30 9.86
CA ASN A 124 -10.19 -0.75 10.76
C ASN A 124 -9.27 -1.95 10.64
N VAL A 125 -8.72 -2.41 11.76
CA VAL A 125 -7.68 -3.44 11.78
C VAL A 125 -8.00 -4.58 12.72
N THR A 126 -7.38 -5.73 12.44
CA THR A 126 -7.35 -6.90 13.33
C THR A 126 -5.99 -6.97 14.02
N GLU A 127 -5.89 -7.79 15.06
CA GLU A 127 -4.60 -8.09 15.68
C GLU A 127 -3.62 -8.69 14.67
N SER A 128 -4.10 -9.55 13.77
CA SER A 128 -3.29 -10.15 12.71
C SER A 128 -2.67 -9.08 11.80
N ASP A 129 -3.43 -8.05 11.41
CA ASP A 129 -2.89 -6.93 10.63
C ASP A 129 -1.72 -6.26 11.34
N ILE A 130 -1.88 -5.98 12.63
CA ILE A 130 -0.85 -5.28 13.40
C ILE A 130 0.39 -6.16 13.61
N LYS A 131 0.20 -7.47 13.85
CA LYS A 131 1.33 -8.41 13.94
C LYS A 131 2.15 -8.44 12.66
N LYS A 132 1.48 -8.49 11.51
CA LYS A 132 2.14 -8.47 10.20
C LYS A 132 2.92 -7.17 9.98
N LEU A 133 2.31 -6.03 10.26
CA LEU A 133 2.97 -4.74 10.12
C LEU A 133 4.17 -4.60 11.06
N LYS A 134 4.06 -5.08 12.28
CA LYS A 134 5.16 -5.10 13.24
C LYS A 134 6.33 -5.94 12.73
N GLU A 135 6.05 -7.12 12.19
CA GLU A 135 7.07 -7.99 11.58
C GLU A 135 7.78 -7.27 10.43
N LEU A 136 7.05 -6.58 9.55
CA LEU A 136 7.66 -5.84 8.45
C LEU A 136 8.59 -4.73 8.94
N ARG A 137 8.21 -4.04 10.00
CA ARG A 137 9.02 -3.00 10.59
C ARG A 137 10.27 -3.56 11.27
N ASP A 138 10.11 -4.60 12.09
CA ASP A 138 11.18 -5.12 12.93
C ASP A 138 12.17 -5.98 12.15
N ASP A 139 11.69 -6.77 11.17
CA ASP A 139 12.50 -7.80 10.50
C ASP A 139 12.79 -7.53 9.02
N TYR A 140 12.04 -6.64 8.37
CA TYR A 140 12.12 -6.46 6.91
C TYR A 140 12.45 -5.03 6.46
N GLY A 141 12.76 -4.13 7.39
CA GLY A 141 13.23 -2.79 7.04
C GLY A 141 12.16 -1.77 6.69
N SER A 142 10.87 -2.08 6.87
CA SER A 142 9.78 -1.11 6.71
C SER A 142 9.71 -0.21 7.95
N LYS A 143 10.61 0.74 8.03
CA LYS A 143 10.85 1.52 9.25
C LYS A 143 9.77 2.56 9.57
N ASP A 144 9.06 3.02 8.56
CA ASP A 144 8.05 4.07 8.71
C ASP A 144 6.68 3.52 8.30
N ILE A 145 5.91 3.07 9.29
CA ILE A 145 4.55 2.53 9.09
C ILE A 145 3.59 3.37 9.93
N TYR A 146 2.55 3.91 9.28
CA TYR A 146 1.63 4.82 9.93
C TYR A 146 0.22 4.79 9.32
N PHE A 147 -0.72 5.26 10.09
CA PHE A 147 -2.12 5.45 9.68
C PHE A 147 -2.33 6.91 9.31
N GLN A 148 -2.87 7.16 8.13
CA GLN A 148 -3.22 8.50 7.68
C GLN A 148 -4.16 8.39 6.47
N SER A 149 -5.37 8.93 6.57
CA SER A 149 -6.38 8.79 5.52
C SER A 149 -6.08 9.65 4.28
N THR A 150 -5.62 10.87 4.50
CA THR A 150 -5.19 11.79 3.42
C THR A 150 -3.91 12.50 3.87
N PRO A 151 -3.09 13.02 2.94
CA PRO A 151 -1.84 13.71 3.31
C PRO A 151 -2.00 14.90 4.26
N ALA A 152 -3.18 15.53 4.27
CA ALA A 152 -3.45 16.68 5.15
C ALA A 152 -4.13 16.27 6.47
N ALA A 153 -4.48 14.99 6.62
CA ALA A 153 -5.18 14.51 7.80
C ALA A 153 -4.22 14.13 8.93
N GLU A 154 -4.81 13.84 10.08
CA GLU A 154 -4.09 13.35 11.25
C GLU A 154 -3.29 12.08 10.91
N LYS A 155 -2.06 12.02 11.42
CA LYS A 155 -1.16 10.89 11.25
C LYS A 155 -0.91 10.22 12.58
N GLU A 156 -0.96 8.89 12.61
CA GLU A 156 -0.74 8.10 13.80
C GLU A 156 0.24 6.98 13.53
N ASP A 157 1.29 6.87 14.34
CA ASP A 157 2.34 5.87 14.14
C ASP A 157 1.86 4.46 14.50
N LEU A 158 2.46 3.44 13.87
CA LEU A 158 2.17 2.04 14.16
C LEU A 158 2.36 1.68 15.64
N ASP A 159 3.28 2.33 16.34
CA ASP A 159 3.54 2.07 17.75
C ASP A 159 2.28 2.20 18.62
N VAL A 160 1.38 3.10 18.29
CA VAL A 160 0.11 3.26 19.02
C VAL A 160 -0.70 1.96 18.95
N ALA A 161 -0.82 1.38 17.76
CA ALA A 161 -1.56 0.13 17.57
C ALA A 161 -0.85 -1.04 18.25
N ILE A 162 0.46 -1.11 18.17
CA ILE A 162 1.25 -2.16 18.83
C ILE A 162 0.98 -2.14 20.33
N LYS A 163 0.98 -0.97 20.93
CA LYS A 163 0.68 -0.79 22.36
C LYS A 163 -0.77 -1.17 22.68
N ASP A 164 -1.72 -0.70 21.87
CA ASP A 164 -3.15 -0.96 22.08
C ASP A 164 -3.49 -2.45 22.04
N PHE A 165 -2.77 -3.23 21.22
CA PHE A 165 -2.95 -4.67 21.10
C PHE A 165 -2.04 -5.47 22.05
N GLY A 166 -1.21 -4.81 22.85
CA GLY A 166 -0.32 -5.50 23.79
C GLY A 166 0.77 -6.33 23.13
N LEU A 167 1.28 -5.89 21.98
CA LEU A 167 2.23 -6.65 21.15
C LEU A 167 3.70 -6.22 21.36
N ASN A 168 4.02 -5.51 22.40
CA ASN A 168 5.38 -5.08 22.70
C ASN A 168 6.34 -6.24 22.97
#